data_d1d37092985c592213a51d48b25704d5
#
_entry.id   d1d37092985c592213a51d48b25704d5
#
_cell.length_a   1.000
_cell.length_b   1.000
_cell.length_c   1.000
_cell.angle_alpha   90.00
_cell.angle_beta   90.00
_cell.angle_gamma   90.00
#
_symmetry.space_group_name_H-M   'P 1'
#
loop_
_entity.id
_entity.type
_entity.pdbx_description
1 polymer ?
#
loop_
_entity_poly.entity_id
_entity_poly.type
_entity_poly.pdbx_seq_one_letter_code
_entity_poly.pdbx_strand_id
1 'polypeptide(L)'
;MYTTRASRHIDAPPSAVYQALVDPADIPRWRVPYGMTCQVHDFDAREGGTFRVSLHYDTADGTGKSGARTDTYHGRFAELLADERVVEVIEFETTDPLLQGAMTLTTTLVAMDGGTAVLVVHEGVPDAVPAADNEAGTRMALERLASLVEGRSAG
;
A
#
# COMPACT_ATOMS: atom_id res chain seq x y z
N MET A 1 -1.47 -6.71 18.33
CA MET A 1 -1.91 -6.61 16.93
C MET A 1 -3.26 -5.94 16.86
N TYR A 2 -3.48 -5.15 15.83
CA TYR A 2 -4.71 -4.40 15.66
C TYR A 2 -5.08 -4.30 14.18
N THR A 3 -6.27 -3.76 13.89
CA THR A 3 -6.78 -3.55 12.54
C THR A 3 -7.08 -2.07 12.34
N THR A 4 -6.67 -1.54 11.18
CA THR A 4 -7.05 -0.19 10.77
C THR A 4 -7.86 -0.23 9.47
N ARG A 5 -8.64 0.82 9.23
CA ARG A 5 -9.46 0.98 8.02
C ARG A 5 -9.33 2.40 7.52
N ALA A 6 -9.30 2.54 6.21
CA ALA A 6 -9.38 3.83 5.56
C ALA A 6 -10.16 3.68 4.26
N SER A 7 -10.89 4.70 3.88
CA SER A 7 -11.64 4.68 2.62
C SER A 7 -11.56 6.02 1.93
N ARG A 8 -11.74 5.99 0.62
CA ARG A 8 -11.75 7.19 -0.21
C ARG A 8 -12.54 6.94 -1.48
N HIS A 9 -13.33 7.93 -1.90
CA HIS A 9 -13.92 7.96 -3.24
C HIS A 9 -12.87 8.50 -4.22
N ILE A 10 -12.69 7.80 -5.33
CA ILE A 10 -11.76 8.18 -6.42
C ILE A 10 -12.57 8.38 -7.69
N ASP A 11 -12.39 9.51 -8.37
CA ASP A 11 -13.11 9.84 -9.60
C ASP A 11 -12.45 9.17 -10.82
N ALA A 12 -12.45 7.85 -10.81
CA ALA A 12 -11.92 7.01 -11.88
C ALA A 12 -12.61 5.64 -11.80
N PRO A 13 -12.75 4.92 -12.92
CA PRO A 13 -13.40 3.62 -12.90
C PRO A 13 -12.58 2.58 -12.13
N PRO A 14 -13.21 1.52 -11.58
CA PRO A 14 -12.49 0.48 -10.84
C PRO A 14 -11.33 -0.14 -11.61
N SER A 15 -11.44 -0.29 -12.92
CA SER A 15 -10.36 -0.82 -13.76
C SER A 15 -9.11 0.05 -13.73
N ALA A 16 -9.26 1.37 -13.74
CA ALA A 16 -8.14 2.30 -13.67
C ALA A 16 -7.46 2.25 -12.30
N VAL A 17 -8.25 2.18 -11.24
CA VAL A 17 -7.73 2.04 -9.87
C VAL A 17 -7.01 0.71 -9.71
N TYR A 18 -7.61 -0.37 -10.16
CA TYR A 18 -7.02 -1.72 -10.08
C TYR A 18 -5.68 -1.79 -10.81
N GLN A 19 -5.57 -1.22 -12.01
CA GLN A 19 -4.31 -1.20 -12.76
C GLN A 19 -3.18 -0.54 -11.98
N ALA A 20 -3.45 0.56 -11.29
CA ALA A 20 -2.44 1.23 -10.47
C ALA A 20 -2.03 0.42 -9.25
N LEU A 21 -2.91 -0.45 -8.74
CA LEU A 21 -2.60 -1.32 -7.60
C LEU A 21 -1.65 -2.47 -7.97
N VAL A 22 -1.67 -2.90 -9.22
CA VAL A 22 -0.93 -4.09 -9.67
C VAL A 22 0.17 -3.79 -10.69
N ASP A 23 0.45 -2.52 -10.97
CA ASP A 23 1.50 -2.11 -11.89
C ASP A 23 2.75 -1.68 -11.09
N PRO A 24 3.88 -2.40 -11.22
CA PRO A 24 5.10 -2.05 -10.49
C PRO A 24 5.64 -0.66 -10.87
N ALA A 25 5.35 -0.15 -12.06
CA ALA A 25 5.75 1.19 -12.45
C ALA A 25 4.98 2.27 -11.69
N ASP A 26 3.76 1.97 -11.23
CA ASP A 26 2.91 2.91 -10.51
C ASP A 26 3.14 2.87 -9.00
N ILE A 27 3.59 1.76 -8.43
CA ILE A 27 3.80 1.61 -6.99
C ILE A 27 4.65 2.75 -6.40
N PRO A 28 5.80 3.13 -6.99
CA PRO A 28 6.59 4.25 -6.46
C PRO A 28 5.89 5.61 -6.56
N ARG A 29 4.84 5.72 -7.35
CA ARG A 29 4.14 6.98 -7.58
C ARG A 29 3.05 7.25 -6.53
N TRP A 30 2.44 6.21 -5.98
CA TRP A 30 1.35 6.40 -5.02
C TRP A 30 1.57 5.72 -3.67
N ARG A 31 2.25 4.57 -3.64
CA ARG A 31 2.42 3.77 -2.42
C ARG A 31 3.65 4.19 -1.63
N VAL A 32 3.79 5.49 -1.42
CA VAL A 32 4.94 6.05 -0.71
C VAL A 32 4.50 7.29 0.06
N PRO A 33 4.79 7.36 1.38
CA PRO A 33 4.50 8.55 2.18
C PRO A 33 5.30 9.76 1.71
N TYR A 34 4.79 10.97 1.99
CA TYR A 34 5.53 12.20 1.71
C TYR A 34 6.86 12.20 2.48
N GLY A 35 7.92 12.70 1.85
CA GLY A 35 9.25 12.72 2.43
C GLY A 35 10.01 11.40 2.30
N MET A 36 9.49 10.48 1.49
CA MET A 36 10.13 9.20 1.23
C MET A 36 10.19 8.92 -0.28
N THR A 37 11.11 8.03 -0.67
CA THR A 37 11.16 7.46 -2.02
C THR A 37 10.93 5.96 -1.94
N CYS A 38 10.53 5.36 -3.05
CA CYS A 38 10.17 3.95 -3.11
C CYS A 38 10.99 3.24 -4.18
N GLN A 39 11.51 2.07 -3.82
CA GLN A 39 12.21 1.20 -4.76
C GLN A 39 11.53 -0.17 -4.78
N VAL A 40 11.06 -0.59 -5.95
CA VAL A 40 10.47 -1.91 -6.15
C VAL A 40 11.59 -2.86 -6.59
N HIS A 41 11.89 -3.86 -5.77
CA HIS A 41 12.94 -4.87 -6.08
C HIS A 41 12.36 -6.02 -6.90
N ASP A 42 11.21 -6.55 -6.47
CA ASP A 42 10.50 -7.65 -7.12
C ASP A 42 9.01 -7.34 -7.09
N PHE A 43 8.31 -7.72 -8.15
CA PHE A 43 6.86 -7.52 -8.20
C PHE A 43 6.25 -8.44 -9.26
N ASP A 44 5.58 -9.50 -8.79
CA ASP A 44 4.91 -10.47 -9.64
C ASP A 44 3.41 -10.40 -9.38
N ALA A 45 2.70 -9.62 -10.19
CA ALA A 45 1.28 -9.31 -10.00
C ALA A 45 0.38 -10.44 -10.47
N ARG A 46 0.40 -11.55 -9.75
CA ARG A 46 -0.49 -12.69 -9.96
C ARG A 46 -0.79 -13.34 -8.62
N GLU A 47 -1.86 -14.10 -8.51
CA GLU A 47 -2.15 -14.84 -7.29
C GLU A 47 -0.99 -15.80 -6.98
N GLY A 48 -0.50 -15.75 -5.76
CA GLY A 48 0.69 -16.48 -5.33
C GLY A 48 2.02 -15.81 -5.70
N GLY A 49 1.99 -14.76 -6.53
CA GLY A 49 3.19 -13.99 -6.86
C GLY A 49 3.70 -13.19 -5.66
N THR A 50 5.01 -12.91 -5.65
CA THR A 50 5.68 -12.21 -4.55
C THR A 50 6.12 -10.81 -4.95
N PHE A 51 6.33 -9.98 -3.93
CA PHE A 51 6.88 -8.64 -4.11
C PHE A 51 7.82 -8.28 -2.97
N ARG A 52 8.72 -7.35 -3.25
CA ARG A 52 9.66 -6.80 -2.27
C ARG A 52 9.88 -5.32 -2.60
N VAL A 53 9.66 -4.47 -1.61
CA VAL A 53 9.65 -3.01 -1.79
C VAL A 53 10.39 -2.35 -0.63
N SER A 54 11.21 -1.36 -0.93
CA SER A 54 11.89 -0.53 0.06
C SER A 54 11.40 0.90 0.01
N LEU A 55 11.17 1.48 1.18
CA LEU A 55 10.89 2.90 1.36
C LEU A 55 12.10 3.55 2.01
N HIS A 56 12.60 4.61 1.38
CA HIS A 56 13.78 5.35 1.86
C HIS A 56 13.35 6.73 2.34
N TYR A 57 13.77 7.10 3.55
CA TYR A 57 13.53 8.44 4.08
C TYR A 57 14.45 9.45 3.41
N ASP A 58 13.87 10.55 2.95
CA ASP A 58 14.62 11.62 2.26
C ASP A 58 15.40 12.49 3.25
N THR A 59 15.03 12.45 4.53
CA THR A 59 15.67 13.29 5.57
C THR A 59 16.65 12.47 6.42
N ALA A 60 17.67 13.16 6.93
CA ALA A 60 18.68 12.54 7.79
C ALA A 60 18.11 12.05 9.12
N ASP A 61 16.96 12.58 9.55
CA ASP A 61 16.34 12.27 10.83
C ASP A 61 15.41 11.05 10.76
N GLY A 62 15.09 10.56 9.56
CA GLY A 62 14.25 9.39 9.39
C GLY A 62 14.94 8.11 9.83
N THR A 63 14.25 7.26 10.60
CA THR A 63 14.75 5.94 11.00
C THR A 63 13.78 4.88 10.52
N GLY A 64 14.27 3.97 9.71
CA GLY A 64 13.46 2.91 9.12
C GLY A 64 13.40 1.66 9.98
N LYS A 65 12.46 0.78 9.66
CA LYS A 65 12.24 -0.49 10.35
C LYS A 65 13.23 -1.57 9.94
N SER A 66 13.75 -1.49 8.72
CA SER A 66 14.71 -2.46 8.15
C SER A 66 16.16 -2.02 8.28
N GLY A 67 16.39 -0.78 8.72
CA GLY A 67 17.72 -0.19 8.87
C GLY A 67 17.61 1.31 8.98
N ALA A 68 18.77 2.01 9.06
CA ALA A 68 18.78 3.46 9.14
C ALA A 68 18.16 4.06 7.87
N ARG A 69 17.06 4.80 8.02
CA ARG A 69 16.37 5.53 6.96
C ARG A 69 15.77 4.63 5.84
N THR A 70 15.53 3.36 6.13
CA THR A 70 14.94 2.45 5.16
C THR A 70 13.93 1.52 5.84
N ASP A 71 12.75 1.40 5.24
CA ASP A 71 11.76 0.37 5.57
C ASP A 71 11.65 -0.56 4.36
N THR A 72 11.92 -1.84 4.55
CA THR A 72 11.73 -2.84 3.50
C THR A 72 10.65 -3.81 3.94
N TYR A 73 9.71 -4.07 3.05
CA TYR A 73 8.71 -5.11 3.25
C TYR A 73 8.68 -6.05 2.06
N HIS A 74 8.27 -7.28 2.31
CA HIS A 74 8.03 -8.26 1.27
C HIS A 74 6.68 -8.92 1.53
N GLY A 75 6.15 -9.57 0.51
CA GLY A 75 4.87 -10.22 0.65
C GLY A 75 4.47 -11.03 -0.57
N ARG A 76 3.21 -11.41 -0.59
CA ARG A 76 2.62 -12.15 -1.70
C ARG A 76 1.19 -11.67 -1.94
N PHE A 77 0.73 -11.84 -3.16
CA PHE A 77 -0.67 -11.62 -3.50
C PHE A 77 -1.46 -12.88 -3.14
N ALA A 78 -2.27 -12.80 -2.10
CA ALA A 78 -3.12 -13.90 -1.68
C ALA A 78 -4.35 -14.04 -2.59
N GLU A 79 -4.87 -12.90 -3.09
CA GLU A 79 -6.00 -12.87 -4.00
C GLU A 79 -5.90 -11.66 -4.93
N LEU A 80 -6.15 -11.86 -6.20
CA LEU A 80 -6.30 -10.80 -7.19
C LEU A 80 -7.61 -11.05 -7.94
N LEU A 81 -8.63 -10.24 -7.62
CA LEU A 81 -9.92 -10.28 -8.30
C LEU A 81 -10.02 -8.98 -9.10
N ALA A 82 -9.86 -9.10 -10.42
CA ALA A 82 -9.75 -7.96 -11.32
C ALA A 82 -10.87 -6.94 -11.11
N ASP A 83 -10.48 -5.67 -10.94
CA ASP A 83 -11.35 -4.52 -10.74
C ASP A 83 -12.19 -4.55 -9.45
N GLU A 84 -11.97 -5.53 -8.56
CA GLU A 84 -12.77 -5.70 -7.35
C GLU A 84 -11.96 -5.77 -6.06
N ARG A 85 -10.86 -6.53 -6.03
CA ARG A 85 -10.14 -6.73 -4.76
C ARG A 85 -8.69 -7.17 -4.96
N VAL A 86 -7.82 -6.65 -4.09
CA VAL A 86 -6.44 -7.10 -3.96
C VAL A 86 -6.21 -7.46 -2.50
N VAL A 87 -5.76 -8.70 -2.23
CA VAL A 87 -5.39 -9.14 -0.89
C VAL A 87 -3.90 -9.44 -0.89
N GLU A 88 -3.17 -8.76 -0.02
CA GLU A 88 -1.72 -8.91 0.13
C GLU A 88 -1.41 -9.38 1.55
N VAL A 89 -0.48 -10.33 1.66
CA VAL A 89 0.10 -10.71 2.95
C VAL A 89 1.51 -10.12 2.98
N ILE A 90 1.79 -9.28 3.97
CA ILE A 90 2.98 -8.43 4.02
C ILE A 90 3.73 -8.63 5.32
N GLU A 91 5.05 -8.62 5.26
CA GLU A 91 5.91 -8.65 6.44
C GLU A 91 7.00 -7.57 6.31
N PHE A 92 7.31 -6.89 7.42
CA PHE A 92 8.49 -6.05 7.48
C PHE A 92 9.75 -6.91 7.54
N GLU A 93 10.78 -6.53 6.80
CA GLU A 93 12.11 -7.12 6.93
C GLU A 93 12.83 -6.43 8.08
N THR A 94 12.79 -7.05 9.23
CA THR A 94 13.33 -6.46 10.46
C THR A 94 13.85 -7.56 11.40
N THR A 95 14.85 -7.21 12.21
CA THR A 95 15.33 -8.05 13.30
C THR A 95 14.63 -7.73 14.62
N ASP A 96 13.82 -6.67 14.67
CA ASP A 96 13.07 -6.27 15.86
C ASP A 96 11.84 -7.18 16.01
N PRO A 97 11.79 -8.03 17.06
CA PRO A 97 10.67 -8.95 17.26
C PRO A 97 9.33 -8.23 17.47
N LEU A 98 9.34 -6.95 17.85
CA LEU A 98 8.11 -6.16 18.04
C LEU A 98 7.50 -5.74 16.69
N LEU A 99 8.25 -5.81 15.61
CA LEU A 99 7.80 -5.44 14.26
C LEU A 99 7.65 -6.65 13.34
N GLN A 100 7.96 -7.86 13.81
CA GLN A 100 7.84 -9.09 13.03
C GLN A 100 6.40 -9.59 12.98
N GLY A 101 6.08 -10.35 11.95
CA GLY A 101 4.79 -11.01 11.78
C GLY A 101 4.09 -10.61 10.50
N ALA A 102 3.24 -11.51 10.03
CA ALA A 102 2.47 -11.30 8.81
C ALA A 102 1.28 -10.37 9.08
N MET A 103 1.10 -9.42 8.17
CA MET A 103 -0.07 -8.53 8.13
C MET A 103 -0.86 -8.83 6.87
N THR A 104 -2.17 -8.59 6.90
CA THR A 104 -3.01 -8.73 5.72
C THR A 104 -3.55 -7.36 5.33
N LEU A 105 -3.33 -6.99 4.08
CA LEU A 105 -3.84 -5.74 3.51
C LEU A 105 -4.86 -6.08 2.43
N THR A 106 -6.12 -5.69 2.66
CA THR A 106 -7.19 -5.92 1.71
C THR A 106 -7.67 -4.59 1.14
N THR A 107 -7.58 -4.45 -0.18
CA THR A 107 -8.10 -3.29 -0.90
C THR A 107 -9.31 -3.72 -1.71
N THR A 108 -10.47 -3.15 -1.41
CA THR A 108 -11.74 -3.46 -2.08
C THR A 108 -12.20 -2.27 -2.90
N LEU A 109 -12.63 -2.53 -4.14
CA LEU A 109 -13.09 -1.52 -5.10
C LEU A 109 -14.57 -1.75 -5.39
N VAL A 110 -15.37 -0.69 -5.25
CA VAL A 110 -16.81 -0.74 -5.56
C VAL A 110 -17.15 0.45 -6.45
N ALA A 111 -17.70 0.17 -7.64
CA ALA A 111 -18.18 1.23 -8.52
C ALA A 111 -19.30 2.00 -7.84
N MET A 112 -19.16 3.32 -7.74
CA MET A 112 -20.11 4.18 -7.02
C MET A 112 -20.02 5.63 -7.48
N ASP A 113 -21.17 6.24 -7.74
CA ASP A 113 -21.28 7.68 -8.06
C ASP A 113 -20.33 8.14 -9.18
N GLY A 114 -20.22 7.37 -10.24
CA GLY A 114 -19.37 7.69 -11.40
C GLY A 114 -17.89 7.46 -11.19
N GLY A 115 -17.50 6.87 -10.09
CA GLY A 115 -16.11 6.56 -9.77
C GLY A 115 -16.00 5.26 -9.00
N THR A 116 -15.09 5.21 -8.04
CA THR A 116 -14.80 4.02 -7.25
C THR A 116 -14.71 4.38 -5.77
N ALA A 117 -15.46 3.65 -4.94
CA ALA A 117 -15.24 3.66 -3.50
C ALA A 117 -14.12 2.65 -3.20
N VAL A 118 -13.03 3.12 -2.62
CA VAL A 118 -11.88 2.29 -2.25
C VAL A 118 -11.83 2.14 -0.75
N LEU A 119 -11.84 0.89 -0.27
CA LEU A 119 -11.71 0.58 1.14
C LEU A 119 -10.43 -0.23 1.35
N VAL A 120 -9.60 0.21 2.28
CA VAL A 120 -8.39 -0.51 2.68
C VAL A 120 -8.55 -0.96 4.13
N VAL A 121 -8.38 -2.27 4.36
CA VAL A 121 -8.38 -2.88 5.68
C VAL A 121 -7.01 -3.49 5.91
N HIS A 122 -6.33 -3.08 6.98
CA HIS A 122 -4.99 -3.54 7.33
C HIS A 122 -5.09 -4.29 8.66
N GLU A 123 -4.90 -5.60 8.63
CA GLU A 123 -5.06 -6.51 9.76
C GLU A 123 -3.72 -7.06 10.23
N GLY A 124 -3.63 -7.35 11.52
CA GLY A 124 -2.42 -7.93 12.10
C GLY A 124 -1.27 -6.94 12.24
N VAL A 125 -1.56 -5.65 12.34
CA VAL A 125 -0.52 -4.63 12.50
C VAL A 125 0.12 -4.76 13.88
N PRO A 126 1.47 -4.81 13.98
CA PRO A 126 2.14 -4.89 15.27
C PRO A 126 1.81 -3.70 16.18
N ASP A 127 1.61 -3.96 17.47
CA ASP A 127 1.29 -2.90 18.44
C ASP A 127 2.39 -1.85 18.56
N ALA A 128 3.63 -2.20 18.18
CA ALA A 128 4.74 -1.25 18.17
C ALA A 128 4.60 -0.15 17.10
N VAL A 129 3.76 -0.37 16.08
CA VAL A 129 3.42 0.65 15.09
C VAL A 129 2.20 1.42 15.61
N PRO A 130 2.32 2.73 15.89
CA PRO A 130 1.15 3.49 16.37
C PRO A 130 0.00 3.45 15.38
N ALA A 131 -1.22 3.17 15.85
CA ALA A 131 -2.39 3.04 14.98
C ALA A 131 -2.66 4.32 14.18
N ALA A 132 -2.47 5.49 14.81
CA ALA A 132 -2.65 6.77 14.13
C ALA A 132 -1.67 6.95 12.96
N ASP A 133 -0.43 6.48 13.11
CA ASP A 133 0.59 6.55 12.06
C ASP A 133 0.25 5.59 10.90
N ASN A 134 -0.23 4.40 11.23
CA ASN A 134 -0.66 3.43 10.22
C ASN A 134 -1.84 3.98 9.40
N GLU A 135 -2.85 4.52 10.06
CA GLU A 135 -4.00 5.13 9.38
C GLU A 135 -3.60 6.32 8.53
N ALA A 136 -2.74 7.20 9.06
CA ALA A 136 -2.26 8.38 8.32
C ALA A 136 -1.50 7.96 7.06
N GLY A 137 -0.65 6.94 7.15
CA GLY A 137 0.07 6.41 6.00
C GLY A 137 -0.85 5.83 4.94
N THR A 138 -1.88 5.10 5.35
CA THR A 138 -2.86 4.54 4.41
C THR A 138 -3.68 5.64 3.72
N ARG A 139 -4.11 6.66 4.47
CA ARG A 139 -4.84 7.79 3.89
C ARG A 139 -3.99 8.57 2.91
N MET A 140 -2.73 8.76 3.22
CA MET A 140 -1.77 9.44 2.34
C MET A 140 -1.57 8.67 1.04
N ALA A 141 -1.44 7.34 1.13
CA ALA A 141 -1.33 6.49 -0.05
C ALA A 141 -2.60 6.56 -0.92
N LEU A 142 -3.79 6.54 -0.30
CA LEU A 142 -5.05 6.68 -1.03
C LEU A 142 -5.19 8.04 -1.70
N GLU A 143 -4.75 9.11 -1.05
CA GLU A 143 -4.74 10.45 -1.63
C GLU A 143 -3.84 10.50 -2.86
N ARG A 144 -2.66 9.92 -2.79
CA ARG A 144 -1.73 9.86 -3.92
C ARG A 144 -2.24 8.97 -5.05
N LEU A 145 -2.85 7.85 -4.69
CA LEU A 145 -3.50 6.96 -5.66
C LEU A 145 -4.62 7.70 -6.42
N ALA A 146 -5.46 8.43 -5.69
CA ALA A 146 -6.52 9.22 -6.29
C ALA A 146 -5.95 10.25 -7.27
N SER A 147 -4.93 11.00 -6.87
CA SER A 147 -4.30 12.01 -7.73
C SER A 147 -3.73 11.40 -9.01
N LEU A 148 -3.09 10.24 -8.88
CA LEU A 148 -2.49 9.54 -10.02
C LEU A 148 -3.54 9.11 -11.05
N VAL A 149 -4.58 8.40 -10.60
CA VAL A 149 -5.57 7.82 -11.52
C VAL A 149 -6.57 8.85 -12.02
N GLU A 150 -6.94 9.84 -11.22
CA GLU A 150 -7.82 10.94 -11.64
C GLU A 150 -7.15 11.80 -12.70
N GLY A 151 -5.85 12.03 -12.58
CA GLY A 151 -5.07 12.76 -13.59
C GLY A 151 -5.06 12.05 -14.94
N ARG A 152 -5.03 10.74 -14.94
CA ARG A 152 -5.08 9.92 -16.17
C ARG A 152 -6.47 9.88 -16.77
N SER A 153 -7.51 9.77 -15.93
CA SER A 153 -8.89 9.68 -16.40
C SER A 153 -9.41 11.02 -16.93
N ALA A 154 -8.89 12.15 -16.43
CA ALA A 154 -9.25 13.48 -16.89
C ALA A 154 -8.58 13.86 -18.22
N GLY A 155 -7.52 13.17 -18.57
CA GLY A 155 -6.78 13.38 -19.83
C GLY A 155 -7.19 12.39 -20.92
#